data_90794d43a40909ecc7db79140d0918e2
#
_entry.id   90794d43a40909ecc7db79140d0918e2
#
_cell.length_a   1.000
_cell.length_b   1.000
_cell.length_c   1.000
_cell.angle_alpha   90.00
_cell.angle_beta   90.00
_cell.angle_gamma   90.00
#
_symmetry.space_group_name_H-M   'P 1'
#
loop_
_entity.id
_entity.type
_entity.pdbx_description
1 polymer ?
#
loop_
_entity_poly.entity_id
_entity_poly.type
_entity_poly.pdbx_seq_one_letter_code
_entity_poly.pdbx_strand_id
1 'polypeptide(L)'
;MRLSNYYMPTLRDDPQDAETQSHKLLVRGAFIRKTSSGVYSYLPLGMRVINKIENIVRKSMEKYDSIEVSTSVLQSKDIWEKSGRWQNFGPEMFKIKDRHDREFCLGPTAEEQFTSLIKDELNSYKQLPLNLYQIVSKFRDEKRPRFGINRSRDFIMKDAYSFDVDMEGLEKSYKKMWDAYVEVFDALGLDYKIVEGDSGAMGGNTSHEFMALAETGEGEIFYTENSNYAATDESAKFFLEIDENEEEKELELVQTKDTKTIEEVSNFLKIDQNKCAKAVDLLVNGNPVLVIVPGDRELNMAKLISYLKVPEHEIEMMDDETIRKITGAEPGFTGPKDLKEDIRVILDKSITRYKNLVIGANKTDHHYINANYKRDFDGEIAEDLLTAKEGDLSQDGKEELKIARGIEVGNIFQLGTKYSESLEAYFLDENGKQKPFIMGSYGIGITRSISAIIEQNYDENGIIWPTKVAPFHAWITLVNKNKEDQKQLAEKIYEKLLDQGIEVMLDDRKERAGVKFNDRDLVGCPYRITVGKDASDGIVEFSKRSDMENLKMSTDEAIEKVITSIKNDLCK
;
A
#
# COMPACT_ATOMS: atom_id res chain seq x y z
N MET A 1 -1.18 20.42 -28.02
CA MET A 1 0.31 20.45 -27.97
C MET A 1 0.90 19.86 -29.23
N ARG A 2 2.08 20.33 -29.67
CA ARG A 2 2.81 19.78 -30.82
C ARG A 2 4.06 19.06 -30.35
N LEU A 3 4.27 17.84 -30.82
CA LEU A 3 5.36 17.01 -30.34
C LEU A 3 6.75 17.53 -30.79
N SER A 4 6.82 18.28 -31.92
CA SER A 4 8.06 18.96 -32.34
C SER A 4 8.58 19.97 -31.29
N ASN A 5 7.72 20.49 -30.41
CA ASN A 5 8.05 21.47 -29.38
C ASN A 5 7.85 20.90 -27.95
N TYR A 6 7.73 19.58 -27.83
CA TYR A 6 7.45 18.92 -26.55
C TYR A 6 8.63 18.05 -26.12
N TYR A 7 9.00 18.12 -24.86
CA TYR A 7 10.09 17.31 -24.31
C TYR A 7 9.57 15.90 -23.95
N MET A 8 9.82 14.94 -24.85
CA MET A 8 9.41 13.54 -24.73
C MET A 8 10.53 12.61 -25.22
N PRO A 9 11.59 12.43 -24.44
CA PRO A 9 12.72 11.56 -24.79
C PRO A 9 12.39 10.09 -24.48
N THR A 10 11.62 9.44 -25.37
CA THR A 10 11.31 8.01 -25.26
C THR A 10 12.55 7.13 -25.38
N LEU A 11 12.53 5.96 -24.76
CA LEU A 11 13.60 4.98 -24.83
C LEU A 11 13.11 3.71 -25.52
N ARG A 12 14.00 3.11 -26.30
CA ARG A 12 13.71 1.87 -27.02
C ARG A 12 13.76 0.66 -26.10
N ASP A 13 14.80 0.59 -25.27
CA ASP A 13 15.11 -0.57 -24.45
C ASP A 13 14.63 -0.35 -23.01
N ASP A 14 14.33 -1.44 -22.32
CA ASP A 14 13.96 -1.42 -20.91
C ASP A 14 15.14 -0.99 -20.03
N PRO A 15 14.90 -0.19 -18.98
CA PRO A 15 15.92 0.08 -17.98
C PRO A 15 16.37 -1.21 -17.28
N GLN A 16 17.67 -1.38 -17.07
CA GLN A 16 18.24 -2.60 -16.48
C GLN A 16 17.79 -2.86 -15.05
N ASP A 17 17.40 -1.81 -14.32
CA ASP A 17 16.96 -1.87 -12.92
C ASP A 17 15.43 -1.85 -12.76
N ALA A 18 14.69 -1.92 -13.88
CA ALA A 18 13.23 -1.94 -13.83
C ALA A 18 12.71 -3.38 -13.83
N GLU A 19 12.02 -3.74 -12.74
CA GLU A 19 11.44 -5.07 -12.55
C GLU A 19 9.98 -5.13 -13.03
N THR A 20 9.14 -4.15 -12.61
CA THR A 20 7.71 -4.12 -12.91
C THR A 20 7.41 -3.44 -14.25
N GLN A 21 6.26 -3.74 -14.85
CA GLN A 21 5.86 -3.14 -16.13
C GLN A 21 5.62 -1.63 -16.00
N SER A 22 5.00 -1.20 -14.91
CA SER A 22 4.82 0.24 -14.64
C SER A 22 6.16 0.99 -14.64
N HIS A 23 7.18 0.45 -13.97
CA HIS A 23 8.50 1.07 -13.94
C HIS A 23 9.13 1.15 -15.33
N LYS A 24 9.11 0.04 -16.09
CA LYS A 24 9.64 -0.02 -17.48
C LYS A 24 8.95 1.00 -18.38
N LEU A 25 7.62 0.97 -18.39
CA LEU A 25 6.82 1.81 -19.30
C LEU A 25 6.89 3.30 -18.94
N LEU A 26 6.90 3.64 -17.65
CA LEU A 26 7.07 5.04 -17.20
C LEU A 26 8.41 5.65 -17.64
N VAL A 27 9.49 4.88 -17.53
CA VAL A 27 10.81 5.34 -17.98
C VAL A 27 10.88 5.40 -19.51
N ARG A 28 10.49 4.33 -20.20
CA ARG A 28 10.51 4.28 -21.67
C ARG A 28 9.60 5.32 -22.31
N GLY A 29 8.39 5.49 -21.78
CA GLY A 29 7.40 6.44 -22.27
C GLY A 29 7.68 7.91 -21.94
N ALA A 30 8.84 8.21 -21.31
CA ALA A 30 9.22 9.57 -20.91
C ALA A 30 8.25 10.23 -19.93
N PHE A 31 7.75 9.46 -18.95
CA PHE A 31 6.97 9.99 -17.82
C PHE A 31 7.87 10.35 -16.64
N ILE A 32 8.89 9.53 -16.37
CA ILE A 32 9.84 9.73 -15.28
C ILE A 32 11.29 9.52 -15.71
N ARG A 33 12.22 10.05 -14.90
CA ARG A 33 13.66 9.73 -15.00
C ARG A 33 14.23 9.55 -13.60
N LYS A 34 14.99 8.48 -13.41
CA LYS A 34 15.72 8.21 -12.17
C LYS A 34 16.86 9.21 -12.00
N THR A 35 16.94 9.84 -10.83
CA THR A 35 18.05 10.72 -10.45
C THR A 35 18.99 10.03 -9.47
N SER A 36 18.44 9.24 -8.54
CA SER A 36 19.19 8.36 -7.65
C SER A 36 18.31 7.17 -7.22
N SER A 37 18.83 6.27 -6.40
CA SER A 37 18.05 5.13 -5.91
C SER A 37 16.80 5.59 -5.16
N GLY A 38 15.61 5.24 -5.70
CA GLY A 38 14.31 5.62 -5.12
C GLY A 38 13.93 7.10 -5.29
N VAL A 39 14.65 7.88 -6.12
CA VAL A 39 14.34 9.29 -6.38
C VAL A 39 14.18 9.52 -7.88
N TYR A 40 13.05 10.11 -8.27
CA TYR A 40 12.66 10.28 -9.67
C TYR A 40 12.26 11.72 -9.98
N SER A 41 12.65 12.19 -11.17
CA SER A 41 12.11 13.41 -11.77
C SER A 41 10.90 13.06 -12.64
N TYR A 42 9.83 13.82 -12.51
CA TYR A 42 8.65 13.68 -13.37
C TYR A 42 8.78 14.55 -14.59
N LEU A 43 8.71 13.94 -15.78
CA LEU A 43 8.78 14.63 -17.06
C LEU A 43 7.39 15.17 -17.46
N PRO A 44 7.27 15.98 -18.54
CA PRO A 44 6.02 16.65 -18.88
C PRO A 44 4.80 15.73 -19.00
N LEU A 45 4.95 14.50 -19.52
CA LEU A 45 3.85 13.52 -19.56
C LEU A 45 3.46 13.05 -18.16
N GLY A 46 4.45 12.76 -17.30
CA GLY A 46 4.22 12.36 -15.91
C GLY A 46 3.49 13.45 -15.10
N MET A 47 3.92 14.71 -15.27
CA MET A 47 3.27 15.84 -14.61
C MET A 47 1.82 16.03 -15.05
N ARG A 48 1.50 15.76 -16.34
CA ARG A 48 0.10 15.83 -16.79
C ARG A 48 -0.78 14.78 -16.10
N VAL A 49 -0.27 13.56 -15.96
CA VAL A 49 -1.00 12.48 -15.25
C VAL A 49 -1.16 12.82 -13.77
N ILE A 50 -0.09 13.26 -13.10
CA ILE A 50 -0.13 13.70 -11.69
C ILE A 50 -1.21 14.76 -11.50
N ASN A 51 -1.18 15.84 -12.28
CA ASN A 51 -2.14 16.94 -12.17
C ASN A 51 -3.59 16.47 -12.37
N LYS A 52 -3.84 15.50 -13.25
CA LYS A 52 -5.18 14.93 -13.44
C LYS A 52 -5.65 14.14 -12.23
N ILE A 53 -4.80 13.27 -11.69
CA ILE A 53 -5.10 12.51 -10.49
C ILE A 53 -5.35 13.47 -9.30
N GLU A 54 -4.48 14.45 -9.10
CA GLU A 54 -4.66 15.48 -8.07
C GLU A 54 -5.99 16.21 -8.22
N ASN A 55 -6.39 16.57 -9.44
CA ASN A 55 -7.66 17.27 -9.69
C ASN A 55 -8.88 16.38 -9.42
N ILE A 56 -8.79 15.07 -9.69
CA ILE A 56 -9.84 14.11 -9.32
C ILE A 56 -9.95 14.05 -7.79
N VAL A 57 -8.82 13.95 -7.11
CA VAL A 57 -8.76 13.92 -5.63
C VAL A 57 -9.32 15.21 -5.04
N ARG A 58 -8.91 16.41 -5.52
CA ARG A 58 -9.43 17.71 -5.04
C ARG A 58 -10.94 17.80 -5.15
N LYS A 59 -11.50 17.43 -6.31
CA LYS A 59 -12.96 17.46 -6.52
C LYS A 59 -13.71 16.55 -5.55
N SER A 60 -13.17 15.36 -5.29
CA SER A 60 -13.77 14.46 -4.31
C SER A 60 -13.63 15.02 -2.90
N MET A 61 -12.45 15.52 -2.50
CA MET A 61 -12.27 16.12 -1.17
C MET A 61 -13.22 17.29 -0.92
N GLU A 62 -13.37 18.21 -1.87
CA GLU A 62 -14.30 19.34 -1.79
C GLU A 62 -15.76 18.88 -1.64
N LYS A 63 -16.17 17.86 -2.40
CA LYS A 63 -17.53 17.29 -2.33
C LYS A 63 -17.86 16.72 -0.93
N TYR A 64 -16.84 16.23 -0.20
CA TYR A 64 -16.98 15.67 1.13
C TYR A 64 -16.51 16.63 2.25
N ASP A 65 -16.59 17.94 2.01
CA ASP A 65 -16.34 19.02 2.98
C ASP A 65 -14.90 19.06 3.53
N SER A 66 -13.91 18.55 2.79
CA SER A 66 -12.49 18.67 3.16
C SER A 66 -11.89 19.94 2.57
N ILE A 67 -11.04 20.61 3.33
CA ILE A 67 -10.45 21.92 2.97
C ILE A 67 -8.97 21.77 2.69
N GLU A 68 -8.49 22.23 1.52
CA GLU A 68 -7.08 22.16 1.15
C GLU A 68 -6.26 23.20 1.91
N VAL A 69 -5.15 22.74 2.49
CA VAL A 69 -4.12 23.58 3.09
C VAL A 69 -2.75 23.13 2.59
N SER A 70 -1.71 23.88 2.86
CA SER A 70 -0.32 23.48 2.57
C SER A 70 0.54 23.72 3.79
N THR A 71 1.04 22.65 4.40
CA THR A 71 1.96 22.75 5.54
C THR A 71 3.40 22.58 5.11
N SER A 72 4.34 22.92 5.97
CA SER A 72 5.77 22.74 5.68
C SER A 72 6.14 21.26 5.63
N VAL A 73 6.90 20.87 4.61
CA VAL A 73 7.53 19.54 4.53
C VAL A 73 8.66 19.42 5.54
N LEU A 74 9.35 20.54 5.83
CA LEU A 74 10.37 20.61 6.88
C LEU A 74 9.68 20.75 8.24
N GLN A 75 9.79 19.72 9.07
CA GLN A 75 9.10 19.63 10.37
C GLN A 75 10.12 19.65 11.51
N SER A 76 9.81 20.38 12.60
CA SER A 76 10.70 20.46 13.74
C SER A 76 10.67 19.18 14.58
N LYS A 77 11.81 18.82 15.18
CA LYS A 77 11.94 17.70 16.11
C LYS A 77 10.93 17.77 17.26
N ASP A 78 10.67 18.98 17.78
CA ASP A 78 9.88 19.19 19.00
C ASP A 78 8.48 18.58 18.93
N ILE A 79 7.79 18.69 17.78
CA ILE A 79 6.44 18.12 17.62
C ILE A 79 6.49 16.59 17.57
N TRP A 80 7.54 16.03 16.99
CA TRP A 80 7.77 14.60 16.90
C TRP A 80 8.22 13.98 18.23
N GLU A 81 8.99 14.71 19.05
CA GLU A 81 9.32 14.27 20.41
C GLU A 81 8.09 14.22 21.31
N LYS A 82 7.20 15.21 21.21
CA LYS A 82 5.95 15.24 21.98
C LYS A 82 5.04 14.05 21.68
N SER A 83 4.93 13.63 20.43
CA SER A 83 4.19 12.43 20.04
C SER A 83 4.91 11.12 20.38
N GLY A 84 6.19 11.18 20.77
CA GLY A 84 7.05 10.02 20.98
C GLY A 84 7.57 9.37 19.69
N ARG A 85 7.19 9.92 18.52
CA ARG A 85 7.53 9.29 17.21
C ARG A 85 8.92 9.65 16.70
N TRP A 86 9.62 10.63 17.29
CA TRP A 86 11.00 10.95 16.87
C TRP A 86 11.96 9.75 16.93
N GLN A 87 11.78 8.89 17.92
CA GLN A 87 12.55 7.65 18.05
C GLN A 87 11.80 6.47 17.42
N ASN A 88 10.51 6.35 17.69
CA ASN A 88 9.71 5.18 17.34
C ASN A 88 9.42 5.06 15.83
N PHE A 89 9.51 6.14 15.04
CA PHE A 89 9.39 6.06 13.58
C PHE A 89 10.58 5.32 12.93
N GLY A 90 11.69 5.22 13.65
CA GLY A 90 12.83 4.43 13.23
C GLY A 90 13.72 5.09 12.17
N PRO A 91 14.52 4.28 11.45
CA PRO A 91 15.53 4.75 10.49
C PRO A 91 14.95 5.30 9.18
N GLU A 92 13.66 5.10 8.91
CA GLU A 92 13.02 5.61 7.71
C GLU A 92 12.75 7.11 7.72
N MET A 93 12.95 7.77 8.86
CA MET A 93 12.83 9.23 8.96
C MET A 93 14.12 9.92 8.50
N PHE A 94 14.03 10.76 7.45
CA PHE A 94 15.13 11.65 7.08
C PHE A 94 15.32 12.76 8.13
N LYS A 95 16.26 12.58 9.05
CA LYS A 95 16.63 13.54 10.09
C LYS A 95 17.74 14.46 9.57
N ILE A 96 17.56 15.77 9.74
CA ILE A 96 18.49 16.79 9.25
C ILE A 96 18.77 17.83 10.34
N LYS A 97 19.90 18.53 10.21
CA LYS A 97 20.27 19.67 11.07
C LYS A 97 20.43 20.92 10.25
N ASP A 98 19.96 22.03 10.79
CA ASP A 98 20.23 23.33 10.18
C ASP A 98 21.63 23.86 10.61
N ARG A 99 22.02 25.03 10.09
CA ARG A 99 23.31 25.68 10.40
C ARG A 99 23.49 26.09 11.87
N HIS A 100 22.43 26.00 12.68
CA HIS A 100 22.42 26.29 14.12
C HIS A 100 22.26 25.01 14.95
N ASP A 101 22.50 23.83 14.36
CA ASP A 101 22.36 22.52 14.99
C ASP A 101 20.95 22.21 15.48
N ARG A 102 19.91 22.91 14.99
CA ARG A 102 18.52 22.56 15.29
C ARG A 102 18.12 21.38 14.45
N GLU A 103 17.47 20.42 15.08
CA GLU A 103 17.05 19.17 14.43
C GLU A 103 15.66 19.29 13.81
N PHE A 104 15.53 18.77 12.60
CA PHE A 104 14.32 18.70 11.80
C PHE A 104 14.24 17.32 11.14
N CYS A 105 13.08 17.02 10.56
CA CYS A 105 12.94 15.94 9.59
C CYS A 105 12.26 16.43 8.30
N LEU A 106 12.47 15.71 7.21
CA LEU A 106 11.60 15.78 6.04
C LEU A 106 10.37 14.95 6.34
N GLY A 107 9.18 15.56 6.34
CA GLY A 107 7.95 14.93 6.82
C GLY A 107 7.58 13.63 6.08
N PRO A 108 7.62 12.48 6.75
CA PRO A 108 7.14 11.22 6.18
C PRO A 108 5.60 11.11 6.22
N THR A 109 4.99 11.90 7.08
CA THR A 109 3.55 12.09 7.32
C THR A 109 3.33 13.41 8.06
N ALA A 110 2.14 13.81 8.46
CA ALA A 110 1.89 15.13 9.02
C ALA A 110 0.87 15.20 10.18
N GLU A 111 0.61 14.09 10.91
CA GLU A 111 -0.29 14.07 12.07
C GLU A 111 0.10 15.15 13.07
N GLU A 112 1.38 15.19 13.44
CA GLU A 112 1.94 16.18 14.38
C GLU A 112 1.80 17.60 13.85
N GLN A 113 2.06 17.78 12.56
CA GLN A 113 2.03 19.09 11.92
C GLN A 113 0.62 19.69 11.90
N PHE A 114 -0.39 18.88 11.50
CA PHE A 114 -1.78 19.31 11.46
C PHE A 114 -2.33 19.55 12.87
N THR A 115 -2.02 18.66 13.81
CA THR A 115 -2.42 18.84 15.22
C THR A 115 -1.84 20.13 15.80
N SER A 116 -0.56 20.43 15.51
CA SER A 116 0.07 21.67 15.93
C SER A 116 -0.54 22.91 15.25
N LEU A 117 -0.96 22.78 13.99
CA LEU A 117 -1.59 23.88 13.25
C LEU A 117 -2.93 24.30 13.90
N ILE A 118 -3.75 23.32 14.29
CA ILE A 118 -5.11 23.60 14.80
C ILE A 118 -5.15 23.85 16.31
N LYS A 119 -4.10 23.48 17.06
CA LYS A 119 -4.05 23.50 18.53
C LYS A 119 -4.54 24.81 19.14
N ASP A 120 -4.07 25.95 18.60
CA ASP A 120 -4.39 27.27 19.13
C ASP A 120 -5.47 28.01 18.31
N GLU A 121 -5.92 27.42 17.20
CA GLU A 121 -6.91 28.00 16.28
C GLU A 121 -8.33 27.51 16.56
N LEU A 122 -8.49 26.25 17.00
CA LEU A 122 -9.78 25.64 17.29
C LEU A 122 -10.00 25.56 18.81
N ASN A 123 -10.88 26.41 19.31
CA ASN A 123 -11.11 26.53 20.75
C ASN A 123 -12.49 26.08 21.21
N SER A 124 -13.41 25.74 20.29
CA SER A 124 -14.80 25.44 20.60
C SER A 124 -15.35 24.28 19.77
N TYR A 125 -16.17 23.44 20.40
CA TYR A 125 -16.91 22.38 19.72
C TYR A 125 -17.76 22.87 18.51
N LYS A 126 -18.12 24.16 18.48
CA LYS A 126 -18.87 24.77 17.37
C LYS A 126 -18.09 24.87 16.07
N GLN A 127 -16.77 24.73 16.14
CA GLN A 127 -15.89 24.76 14.96
C GLN A 127 -15.64 23.35 14.39
N LEU A 128 -16.23 22.33 15.00
CA LEU A 128 -16.07 20.93 14.65
C LEU A 128 -17.37 20.35 14.05
N PRO A 129 -17.34 19.31 13.23
CA PRO A 129 -16.11 18.65 12.74
C PRO A 129 -15.34 19.50 11.73
N LEU A 130 -14.02 19.28 11.66
CA LEU A 130 -13.14 19.89 10.65
C LEU A 130 -12.32 18.81 9.96
N ASN A 131 -12.23 18.85 8.64
CA ASN A 131 -11.34 17.99 7.86
C ASN A 131 -10.42 18.87 6.99
N LEU A 132 -9.11 18.75 7.20
CA LEU A 132 -8.09 19.46 6.43
C LEU A 132 -7.24 18.47 5.65
N TYR A 133 -6.85 18.82 4.42
CA TYR A 133 -5.96 17.98 3.63
C TYR A 133 -4.91 18.80 2.89
N GLN A 134 -3.86 18.10 2.45
CA GLN A 134 -2.84 18.65 1.56
C GLN A 134 -2.45 17.63 0.49
N ILE A 135 -1.85 18.11 -0.60
CA ILE A 135 -1.19 17.26 -1.61
C ILE A 135 0.24 17.76 -1.73
N VAL A 136 1.18 17.02 -1.16
CA VAL A 136 2.60 17.42 -1.07
C VAL A 136 3.52 16.22 -1.17
N SER A 137 4.81 16.47 -1.43
CA SER A 137 5.86 15.44 -1.33
C SER A 137 6.02 14.96 0.11
N LYS A 138 6.18 13.65 0.25
CA LYS A 138 6.59 12.97 1.48
C LYS A 138 7.93 12.28 1.27
N PHE A 139 8.66 12.08 2.35
CA PHE A 139 10.01 11.53 2.31
C PHE A 139 10.16 10.38 3.31
N ARG A 140 10.57 9.21 2.81
CA ARG A 140 10.89 8.05 3.63
C ARG A 140 12.21 7.46 3.17
N ASP A 141 13.16 7.25 4.08
CA ASP A 141 14.47 6.66 3.76
C ASP A 141 14.35 5.13 3.63
N GLU A 142 13.61 4.74 2.61
CA GLU A 142 13.40 3.33 2.26
C GLU A 142 14.73 2.61 2.14
N LYS A 143 14.92 1.55 2.92
CA LYS A 143 16.14 0.73 2.90
C LYS A 143 16.38 0.10 1.51
N ARG A 144 15.32 -0.34 0.86
CA ARG A 144 15.34 -0.98 -0.45
C ARG A 144 14.25 -0.41 -1.35
N PRO A 145 14.43 0.81 -1.91
CA PRO A 145 13.47 1.35 -2.86
C PRO A 145 13.44 0.48 -4.12
N ARG A 146 12.23 0.13 -4.58
CA ARG A 146 12.02 -0.78 -5.71
C ARG A 146 10.73 -0.46 -6.45
N PHE A 147 10.55 -1.06 -7.63
CA PHE A 147 9.35 -0.91 -8.45
C PHE A 147 9.06 0.54 -8.88
N GLY A 148 10.12 1.32 -9.16
CA GLY A 148 9.99 2.70 -9.64
C GLY A 148 9.36 3.63 -8.60
N ILE A 149 8.28 4.31 -8.99
CA ILE A 149 7.53 5.24 -8.13
C ILE A 149 6.50 4.53 -7.23
N ASN A 150 6.41 3.21 -7.26
CA ASN A 150 5.55 2.47 -6.34
C ASN A 150 6.10 2.52 -4.91
N ARG A 151 7.42 2.28 -4.74
CA ARG A 151 8.13 2.37 -3.46
C ARG A 151 9.38 3.22 -3.61
N SER A 152 9.19 4.52 -3.62
CA SER A 152 10.24 5.55 -3.75
C SER A 152 10.50 6.28 -2.43
N ARG A 153 11.66 6.95 -2.33
CA ARG A 153 12.04 7.76 -1.16
C ARG A 153 11.38 9.13 -1.13
N ASP A 154 11.02 9.63 -2.31
CA ASP A 154 10.32 10.89 -2.55
C ASP A 154 9.06 10.57 -3.37
N PHE A 155 7.87 10.89 -2.84
CA PHE A 155 6.60 10.58 -3.47
C PHE A 155 5.54 11.63 -3.13
N ILE A 156 4.56 11.81 -4.00
CA ILE A 156 3.45 12.73 -3.79
C ILE A 156 2.29 11.98 -3.13
N MET A 157 1.82 12.52 -2.01
CA MET A 157 0.69 11.98 -1.26
C MET A 157 -0.34 13.07 -0.98
N LYS A 158 -1.63 12.73 -1.11
CA LYS A 158 -2.69 13.46 -0.44
C LYS A 158 -2.83 12.89 0.96
N ASP A 159 -2.67 13.70 1.96
CA ASP A 159 -2.96 13.35 3.34
C ASP A 159 -3.98 14.30 3.96
N ALA A 160 -4.99 13.73 4.61
CA ALA A 160 -6.06 14.46 5.27
C ALA A 160 -6.18 14.04 6.73
N TYR A 161 -6.67 14.95 7.55
CA TYR A 161 -6.84 14.78 8.99
C TYR A 161 -8.17 15.34 9.43
N SER A 162 -9.00 14.52 10.08
CA SER A 162 -10.23 14.98 10.70
C SER A 162 -10.04 15.27 12.17
N PHE A 163 -10.81 16.25 12.65
CA PHE A 163 -10.87 16.66 14.04
C PHE A 163 -12.34 16.69 14.46
N ASP A 164 -12.69 15.84 15.41
CA ASP A 164 -14.07 15.56 15.81
C ASP A 164 -14.23 15.74 17.33
N VAL A 165 -15.48 15.94 17.78
CA VAL A 165 -15.80 16.16 19.20
C VAL A 165 -15.78 14.85 20.01
N ASP A 166 -16.11 13.73 19.35
CA ASP A 166 -16.26 12.41 19.97
C ASP A 166 -16.09 11.29 18.93
N MET A 167 -16.20 10.04 19.37
CA MET A 167 -16.07 8.87 18.49
C MET A 167 -17.18 8.78 17.45
N GLU A 168 -18.40 9.20 17.77
CA GLU A 168 -19.51 9.23 16.80
C GLU A 168 -19.23 10.23 15.66
N GLY A 169 -18.64 11.39 16.00
CA GLY A 169 -18.13 12.36 15.03
C GLY A 169 -17.07 11.76 14.13
N LEU A 170 -16.07 11.10 14.72
CA LEU A 170 -15.01 10.41 13.97
C LEU A 170 -15.57 9.34 13.02
N GLU A 171 -16.54 8.53 13.46
CA GLU A 171 -17.16 7.53 12.57
C GLU A 171 -17.83 8.17 11.34
N LYS A 172 -18.49 9.32 11.52
CA LYS A 172 -19.07 10.08 10.42
C LYS A 172 -18.00 10.64 9.48
N SER A 173 -16.93 11.21 10.02
CA SER A 173 -15.80 11.72 9.24
C SER A 173 -15.09 10.57 8.50
N TYR A 174 -14.90 9.45 9.13
CA TYR A 174 -14.33 8.23 8.56
C TYR A 174 -15.17 7.71 7.39
N LYS A 175 -16.49 7.63 7.56
CA LYS A 175 -17.41 7.21 6.49
C LYS A 175 -17.39 8.17 5.30
N LYS A 176 -17.34 9.48 5.53
CA LYS A 176 -17.18 10.47 4.46
C LYS A 176 -15.90 10.24 3.66
N MET A 177 -14.77 9.99 4.33
CA MET A 177 -13.48 9.72 3.67
C MET A 177 -13.48 8.38 2.95
N TRP A 178 -14.13 7.36 3.51
CA TRP A 178 -14.35 6.09 2.82
C TRP A 178 -15.07 6.31 1.48
N ASP A 179 -16.21 7.00 1.50
CA ASP A 179 -16.99 7.25 0.29
C ASP A 179 -16.22 8.11 -0.72
N ALA A 180 -15.47 9.10 -0.24
CA ALA A 180 -14.61 9.93 -1.08
C ALA A 180 -13.50 9.10 -1.77
N TYR A 181 -12.90 8.13 -1.07
CA TYR A 181 -11.86 7.28 -1.64
C TYR A 181 -12.40 6.30 -2.66
N VAL A 182 -13.56 5.70 -2.38
CA VAL A 182 -14.28 4.87 -3.37
C VAL A 182 -14.48 5.68 -4.66
N GLU A 183 -15.02 6.91 -4.55
CA GLU A 183 -15.23 7.79 -5.72
C GLU A 183 -13.93 8.11 -6.47
N VAL A 184 -12.84 8.37 -5.74
CA VAL A 184 -11.52 8.62 -6.34
C VAL A 184 -11.03 7.40 -7.11
N PHE A 185 -10.97 6.22 -6.49
CA PHE A 185 -10.39 5.03 -7.12
C PHE A 185 -11.24 4.49 -8.26
N ASP A 186 -12.57 4.60 -8.16
CA ASP A 186 -13.49 4.32 -9.27
C ASP A 186 -13.25 5.28 -10.45
N ALA A 187 -13.06 6.58 -10.17
CA ALA A 187 -12.76 7.57 -11.20
C ALA A 187 -11.38 7.35 -11.85
N LEU A 188 -10.42 6.77 -11.14
CA LEU A 188 -9.12 6.35 -11.67
C LEU A 188 -9.21 5.08 -12.53
N GLY A 189 -10.33 4.34 -12.44
CA GLY A 189 -10.56 3.08 -13.16
C GLY A 189 -9.76 1.92 -12.58
N LEU A 190 -9.51 1.93 -11.28
CA LEU A 190 -8.80 0.86 -10.57
C LEU A 190 -9.76 -0.28 -10.19
N ASP A 191 -9.30 -1.51 -10.36
CA ASP A 191 -9.86 -2.68 -9.70
C ASP A 191 -9.14 -2.85 -8.35
N TYR A 192 -9.88 -2.78 -7.25
CA TYR A 192 -9.31 -2.78 -5.91
C TYR A 192 -10.20 -3.50 -4.89
N LYS A 193 -9.58 -3.88 -3.79
CA LYS A 193 -10.29 -4.34 -2.58
C LYS A 193 -10.01 -3.38 -1.43
N ILE A 194 -11.01 -3.20 -0.58
CA ILE A 194 -10.86 -2.49 0.69
C ILE A 194 -10.67 -3.57 1.75
N VAL A 195 -9.53 -3.54 2.44
CA VAL A 195 -9.12 -4.58 3.37
C VAL A 195 -8.95 -4.00 4.77
N GLU A 196 -9.22 -4.80 5.79
CA GLU A 196 -8.81 -4.46 7.16
C GLU A 196 -7.28 -4.48 7.22
N GLY A 197 -6.69 -3.38 7.68
CA GLY A 197 -5.25 -3.21 7.88
C GLY A 197 -4.87 -3.22 9.35
N ASP A 198 -3.56 -3.30 9.62
CA ASP A 198 -3.03 -3.03 10.96
C ASP A 198 -2.83 -1.51 11.15
N SER A 199 -3.15 -1.00 12.34
CA SER A 199 -2.92 0.43 12.65
C SER A 199 -1.45 0.75 12.99
N GLY A 200 -0.64 -0.24 13.29
CA GLY A 200 0.82 -0.17 13.46
C GLY A 200 1.30 1.01 14.31
N ALA A 201 2.39 1.64 13.85
CA ALA A 201 2.99 2.81 14.49
C ALA A 201 2.09 4.07 14.50
N MET A 202 1.08 4.13 13.61
CA MET A 202 0.10 5.23 13.57
C MET A 202 -0.77 5.25 14.83
N GLY A 203 -1.11 4.06 15.35
CA GLY A 203 -2.01 3.86 16.48
C GLY A 203 -3.48 4.02 16.09
N GLY A 204 -4.38 3.71 17.02
CA GLY A 204 -5.81 3.67 16.75
C GLY A 204 -6.34 2.24 16.76
N ASN A 205 -7.66 2.09 16.60
CA ASN A 205 -8.32 0.79 16.77
C ASN A 205 -8.84 0.20 15.43
N THR A 206 -8.89 0.99 14.38
CA THR A 206 -9.45 0.59 13.09
C THR A 206 -8.68 1.25 11.96
N SER A 207 -8.25 0.46 11.00
CA SER A 207 -7.70 0.95 9.73
C SER A 207 -8.24 0.14 8.57
N HIS A 208 -8.34 0.78 7.40
CA HIS A 208 -8.62 0.11 6.15
C HIS A 208 -7.67 0.60 5.07
N GLU A 209 -7.30 -0.31 4.20
CA GLU A 209 -6.43 -0.06 3.06
C GLU A 209 -7.17 -0.31 1.76
N PHE A 210 -6.94 0.56 0.78
CA PHE A 210 -7.43 0.41 -0.59
C PHE A 210 -6.30 -0.23 -1.41
N MET A 211 -6.46 -1.50 -1.73
CA MET A 211 -5.46 -2.34 -2.38
C MET A 211 -5.84 -2.55 -3.84
N ALA A 212 -5.17 -1.86 -4.76
CA ALA A 212 -5.32 -2.10 -6.19
C ALA A 212 -4.74 -3.46 -6.56
N LEU A 213 -5.55 -4.33 -7.18
CA LEU A 213 -5.15 -5.70 -7.49
C LEU A 213 -4.06 -5.71 -8.57
N ALA A 214 -2.91 -6.32 -8.28
CA ALA A 214 -1.79 -6.44 -9.20
C ALA A 214 -0.88 -7.60 -8.78
N GLU A 215 -0.46 -8.45 -9.73
CA GLU A 215 0.46 -9.56 -9.45
C GLU A 215 1.82 -9.08 -8.91
N THR A 216 2.22 -7.87 -9.29
CA THR A 216 3.44 -7.20 -8.82
C THR A 216 3.25 -6.46 -7.50
N GLY A 217 2.06 -6.55 -6.87
CA GLY A 217 1.76 -5.94 -5.58
C GLY A 217 2.66 -6.50 -4.46
N GLU A 218 3.03 -5.65 -3.51
CA GLU A 218 3.87 -6.06 -2.37
C GLU A 218 3.06 -6.69 -1.24
N GLY A 219 1.81 -6.24 -1.02
CA GLY A 219 0.92 -6.75 0.03
C GLY A 219 0.15 -7.98 -0.43
N GLU A 220 0.07 -8.99 0.41
CA GLU A 220 -0.84 -10.11 0.25
C GLU A 220 -2.20 -9.76 0.85
N ILE A 221 -3.26 -10.15 0.15
CA ILE A 221 -4.64 -9.90 0.56
C ILE A 221 -5.33 -11.25 0.69
N PHE A 222 -5.85 -11.52 1.87
CA PHE A 222 -6.72 -12.66 2.13
C PHE A 222 -8.18 -12.22 2.00
N TYR A 223 -8.95 -12.90 1.17
CA TYR A 223 -10.34 -12.52 0.93
C TYR A 223 -11.24 -13.71 0.68
N THR A 224 -12.53 -13.51 0.82
CA THR A 224 -13.58 -14.48 0.47
C THR A 224 -14.28 -14.05 -0.82
N GLU A 225 -14.87 -15.01 -1.56
CA GLU A 225 -15.55 -14.69 -2.83
C GLU A 225 -16.97 -14.14 -2.63
N ASN A 226 -17.72 -14.69 -1.68
CA ASN A 226 -19.15 -14.42 -1.54
C ASN A 226 -19.47 -13.50 -0.36
N SER A 227 -18.60 -13.42 0.65
CA SER A 227 -18.70 -12.44 1.73
C SER A 227 -17.81 -11.23 1.46
N ASN A 228 -18.00 -10.17 2.22
CA ASN A 228 -17.21 -8.94 2.08
C ASN A 228 -15.92 -8.96 2.94
N TYR A 229 -15.47 -10.15 3.37
CA TYR A 229 -14.23 -10.23 4.15
C TYR A 229 -13.01 -10.05 3.25
N ALA A 230 -12.18 -9.10 3.59
CA ALA A 230 -10.84 -8.93 3.04
C ALA A 230 -9.92 -8.29 4.08
N ALA A 231 -8.70 -8.79 4.19
CA ALA A 231 -7.71 -8.34 5.17
C ALA A 231 -6.30 -8.47 4.59
N THR A 232 -5.35 -7.65 5.08
CA THR A 232 -3.93 -7.85 4.78
C THR A 232 -3.40 -9.11 5.47
N ASP A 233 -2.25 -9.62 5.05
CA ASP A 233 -1.55 -10.72 5.70
C ASP A 233 -1.23 -10.41 7.17
N GLU A 234 -1.01 -9.14 7.51
CA GLU A 234 -0.76 -8.68 8.88
C GLU A 234 -1.98 -8.78 9.79
N SER A 235 -3.20 -8.64 9.25
CA SER A 235 -4.45 -8.57 10.02
C SER A 235 -5.40 -9.74 9.79
N ALA A 236 -5.15 -10.59 8.79
CA ALA A 236 -6.05 -11.68 8.40
C ALA A 236 -6.36 -12.64 9.56
N LYS A 237 -7.65 -12.89 9.75
CA LYS A 237 -8.18 -13.82 10.76
C LYS A 237 -8.82 -15.01 10.08
N PHE A 238 -8.66 -16.17 10.69
CA PHE A 238 -9.17 -17.42 10.15
C PHE A 238 -9.62 -18.37 11.27
N PHE A 239 -10.39 -19.38 10.90
CA PHE A 239 -10.86 -20.42 11.81
C PHE A 239 -9.93 -21.63 11.74
N LEU A 240 -9.46 -22.09 12.91
CA LEU A 240 -8.72 -23.33 13.07
C LEU A 240 -9.63 -24.42 13.59
N GLU A 241 -9.79 -25.48 12.81
CA GLU A 241 -10.45 -26.69 13.25
C GLU A 241 -9.50 -27.52 14.11
N ILE A 242 -9.84 -27.68 15.40
CA ILE A 242 -9.04 -28.40 16.38
C ILE A 242 -9.94 -29.43 17.08
N ASP A 243 -9.51 -30.69 17.12
CA ASP A 243 -10.19 -31.70 17.93
C ASP A 243 -9.84 -31.51 19.42
N GLU A 244 -10.77 -30.92 20.16
CA GLU A 244 -10.64 -30.67 21.59
C GLU A 244 -11.06 -31.87 22.46
N ASN A 245 -11.64 -32.93 21.86
CA ASN A 245 -12.19 -34.08 22.56
C ASN A 245 -11.17 -35.21 22.75
N GLU A 246 -9.93 -35.04 22.29
CA GLU A 246 -8.88 -36.03 22.48
C GLU A 246 -8.57 -36.22 23.97
N GLU A 247 -8.50 -37.48 24.43
CA GLU A 247 -8.12 -37.78 25.81
C GLU A 247 -6.66 -37.47 26.08
N GLU A 248 -6.35 -36.87 27.22
CA GLU A 248 -4.99 -36.57 27.65
C GLU A 248 -4.20 -37.85 27.96
N LYS A 249 -3.01 -37.97 27.41
CA LYS A 249 -2.06 -39.06 27.63
C LYS A 249 -0.99 -38.62 28.62
N GLU A 250 -0.25 -39.57 29.19
CA GLU A 250 0.88 -39.28 30.06
C GLU A 250 2.03 -38.61 29.29
N LEU A 251 2.64 -37.63 29.93
CA LEU A 251 3.82 -36.96 29.37
C LEU A 251 4.99 -37.91 29.26
N GLU A 252 5.66 -37.96 28.12
CA GLU A 252 6.81 -38.80 27.90
C GLU A 252 7.96 -38.01 27.27
N LEU A 253 9.21 -38.23 27.75
CA LEU A 253 10.43 -37.70 27.14
C LEU A 253 10.98 -38.71 26.14
N VAL A 254 11.05 -38.34 24.88
CA VAL A 254 11.54 -39.20 23.80
C VAL A 254 12.81 -38.66 23.17
N GLN A 255 13.69 -39.56 22.78
CA GLN A 255 14.86 -39.21 22.02
C GLN A 255 14.53 -39.07 20.54
N THR A 256 14.78 -37.88 19.99
CA THR A 256 14.53 -37.50 18.61
C THR A 256 15.85 -37.03 17.97
N LYS A 257 16.74 -37.96 17.76
CA LYS A 257 18.09 -37.68 17.31
C LYS A 257 18.12 -37.02 15.93
N ASP A 258 18.90 -35.93 15.82
CA ASP A 258 19.10 -35.16 14.58
C ASP A 258 17.80 -34.58 13.94
N THR A 259 16.72 -34.40 14.73
CA THR A 259 15.44 -33.84 14.25
C THR A 259 15.25 -32.44 14.84
N LYS A 260 15.54 -31.41 14.06
CA LYS A 260 15.49 -29.99 14.49
C LYS A 260 14.30 -29.20 13.97
N THR A 261 13.75 -29.62 12.84
CA THR A 261 12.61 -28.96 12.19
C THR A 261 11.30 -29.67 12.53
N ILE A 262 10.20 -28.93 12.47
CA ILE A 262 8.85 -29.51 12.67
C ILE A 262 8.59 -30.67 11.71
N GLU A 263 9.02 -30.56 10.46
CA GLU A 263 8.86 -31.62 9.46
C GLU A 263 9.65 -32.89 9.85
N GLU A 264 10.90 -32.75 10.29
CA GLU A 264 11.72 -33.87 10.76
C GLU A 264 11.10 -34.55 11.98
N VAL A 265 10.66 -33.76 12.98
CA VAL A 265 10.02 -34.28 14.21
C VAL A 265 8.69 -34.99 13.87
N SER A 266 7.85 -34.37 13.07
CA SER A 266 6.57 -34.93 12.60
C SER A 266 6.77 -36.27 11.88
N ASN A 267 7.73 -36.33 10.94
CA ASN A 267 8.07 -37.54 10.21
C ASN A 267 8.65 -38.65 11.12
N PHE A 268 9.54 -38.28 12.05
CA PHE A 268 10.15 -39.20 12.99
C PHE A 268 9.14 -39.86 13.93
N LEU A 269 8.23 -39.05 14.48
CA LEU A 269 7.19 -39.48 15.42
C LEU A 269 5.93 -40.02 14.71
N LYS A 270 5.80 -39.82 13.39
CA LYS A 270 4.63 -40.18 12.56
C LYS A 270 3.34 -39.53 13.05
N ILE A 271 3.39 -38.24 13.27
CA ILE A 271 2.28 -37.41 13.70
C ILE A 271 2.10 -36.24 12.74
N ASP A 272 0.95 -35.59 12.77
CA ASP A 272 0.68 -34.40 12.00
C ASP A 272 1.46 -33.20 12.54
N GLN A 273 1.90 -32.30 11.66
CA GLN A 273 2.68 -31.11 12.05
C GLN A 273 1.92 -30.20 13.03
N ASN A 274 0.59 -30.12 12.95
CA ASN A 274 -0.23 -29.34 13.85
C ASN A 274 -0.22 -29.87 15.31
N LYS A 275 0.21 -31.11 15.51
CA LYS A 275 0.45 -31.69 16.85
C LYS A 275 1.81 -31.33 17.45
N CYS A 276 2.66 -30.64 16.70
CA CYS A 276 3.90 -30.07 17.22
C CYS A 276 3.62 -28.62 17.67
N ALA A 277 4.20 -28.23 18.79
CA ALA A 277 4.23 -26.83 19.20
C ALA A 277 5.60 -26.24 18.86
N LYS A 278 5.63 -25.35 17.88
CA LYS A 278 6.83 -24.67 17.38
C LYS A 278 7.20 -23.53 18.32
N ALA A 279 8.41 -23.55 18.83
CA ALA A 279 8.98 -22.44 19.60
C ALA A 279 9.70 -21.45 18.67
N VAL A 280 9.42 -20.17 18.85
CA VAL A 280 10.12 -19.05 18.19
C VAL A 280 10.86 -18.28 19.25
N ASP A 281 12.20 -18.30 19.17
CA ASP A 281 13.12 -17.74 20.15
C ASP A 281 13.43 -16.28 19.80
N LEU A 282 12.98 -15.31 20.61
CA LEU A 282 13.07 -13.87 20.35
C LEU A 282 13.76 -13.12 21.49
N LEU A 283 14.44 -12.03 21.15
CA LEU A 283 14.83 -10.96 22.08
C LEU A 283 13.89 -9.79 21.88
N VAL A 284 13.22 -9.35 22.93
CA VAL A 284 12.34 -8.18 22.95
C VAL A 284 12.94 -7.16 23.91
N ASN A 285 13.36 -6.00 23.43
CA ASN A 285 14.15 -5.03 24.20
C ASN A 285 15.36 -5.69 24.89
N GLY A 286 16.03 -6.63 24.19
CA GLY A 286 17.15 -7.38 24.72
C GLY A 286 16.82 -8.46 25.74
N ASN A 287 15.54 -8.69 26.09
CA ASN A 287 15.10 -9.73 27.02
C ASN A 287 14.57 -10.95 26.27
N PRO A 288 14.87 -12.17 26.76
CA PRO A 288 14.42 -13.40 26.12
C PRO A 288 12.91 -13.59 26.22
N VAL A 289 12.30 -13.89 25.07
CA VAL A 289 10.87 -14.21 24.94
C VAL A 289 10.73 -15.45 24.06
N LEU A 290 9.96 -16.41 24.52
CA LEU A 290 9.62 -17.61 23.79
C LEU A 290 8.17 -17.54 23.32
N VAL A 291 7.95 -17.58 22.01
CA VAL A 291 6.59 -17.59 21.44
C VAL A 291 6.27 -18.98 20.92
N ILE A 292 5.15 -19.55 21.34
CA ILE A 292 4.71 -20.90 20.97
C ILE A 292 3.51 -20.82 20.05
N VAL A 293 3.63 -21.44 18.88
CA VAL A 293 2.59 -21.53 17.84
C VAL A 293 2.44 -22.98 17.34
N PRO A 294 1.32 -23.39 16.72
CA PRO A 294 1.19 -24.70 16.09
C PRO A 294 2.27 -24.93 15.03
N GLY A 295 2.78 -26.15 14.93
CA GLY A 295 3.92 -26.48 14.07
C GLY A 295 3.64 -26.34 12.57
N ASP A 296 2.41 -26.46 12.16
CA ASP A 296 1.97 -26.25 10.77
C ASP A 296 1.72 -24.78 10.43
N ARG A 297 1.93 -23.85 11.39
CA ARG A 297 1.68 -22.42 11.26
C ARG A 297 2.94 -21.59 11.42
N GLU A 298 2.91 -20.38 10.85
CA GLU A 298 3.97 -19.39 11.03
C GLU A 298 3.50 -18.29 11.98
N LEU A 299 4.45 -17.78 12.78
CA LEU A 299 4.23 -16.61 13.62
C LEU A 299 4.07 -15.37 12.74
N ASN A 300 3.00 -14.63 12.96
CA ASN A 300 2.77 -13.33 12.35
C ASN A 300 3.43 -12.25 13.20
N MET A 301 4.51 -11.66 12.69
CA MET A 301 5.27 -10.65 13.42
C MET A 301 4.50 -9.37 13.66
N ALA A 302 3.63 -8.93 12.74
CA ALA A 302 2.82 -7.74 12.91
C ALA A 302 1.83 -7.90 14.09
N LYS A 303 1.16 -9.07 14.16
CA LYS A 303 0.28 -9.41 15.29
C LYS A 303 1.05 -9.48 16.61
N LEU A 304 2.26 -10.03 16.61
CA LEU A 304 3.11 -10.07 17.82
C LEU A 304 3.55 -8.67 18.26
N ILE A 305 3.97 -7.81 17.33
CA ILE A 305 4.32 -6.39 17.58
C ILE A 305 3.13 -5.66 18.22
N SER A 306 1.94 -5.84 17.65
CA SER A 306 0.70 -5.26 18.15
C SER A 306 0.36 -5.76 19.57
N TYR A 307 0.54 -7.05 19.83
CA TYR A 307 0.34 -7.66 21.16
C TYR A 307 1.32 -7.13 22.20
N LEU A 308 2.61 -7.08 21.85
CA LEU A 308 3.69 -6.62 22.74
C LEU A 308 3.71 -5.11 22.94
N LYS A 309 3.14 -4.34 22.01
CA LYS A 309 3.17 -2.86 21.95
C LYS A 309 4.58 -2.28 21.98
N VAL A 310 5.50 -2.92 21.26
CA VAL A 310 6.89 -2.48 21.08
C VAL A 310 7.17 -2.19 19.60
N PRO A 311 8.11 -1.30 19.27
CA PRO A 311 8.53 -1.09 17.88
C PRO A 311 9.17 -2.37 17.29
N GLU A 312 9.00 -2.59 15.99
CA GLU A 312 9.55 -3.75 15.28
C GLU A 312 11.06 -3.93 15.49
N HIS A 313 11.82 -2.84 15.48
CA HIS A 313 13.28 -2.87 15.63
C HIS A 313 13.77 -3.26 17.04
N GLU A 314 12.88 -3.37 18.00
CA GLU A 314 13.17 -3.87 19.35
C GLU A 314 12.95 -5.38 19.48
N ILE A 315 12.54 -6.05 18.39
CA ILE A 315 12.35 -7.50 18.33
C ILE A 315 13.40 -8.10 17.39
N GLU A 316 14.19 -9.00 17.91
CA GLU A 316 15.24 -9.69 17.15
C GLU A 316 15.12 -11.21 17.35
N MET A 317 15.50 -12.01 16.34
CA MET A 317 15.66 -13.45 16.50
C MET A 317 16.87 -13.72 17.37
N MET A 318 16.76 -14.66 18.31
CA MET A 318 17.93 -15.08 19.08
C MET A 318 18.94 -15.80 18.18
N ASP A 319 20.23 -15.54 18.41
CA ASP A 319 21.28 -16.34 17.81
C ASP A 319 21.45 -17.70 18.53
N ASP A 320 22.11 -18.63 17.88
CA ASP A 320 22.34 -19.98 18.39
C ASP A 320 23.08 -20.01 19.75
N GLU A 321 23.99 -19.07 20.00
CA GLU A 321 24.74 -19.00 21.26
C GLU A 321 23.82 -18.56 22.41
N THR A 322 22.97 -17.58 22.17
CA THR A 322 21.97 -17.12 23.12
C THR A 322 20.97 -18.24 23.46
N ILE A 323 20.46 -18.96 22.44
CA ILE A 323 19.56 -20.11 22.64
C ILE A 323 20.23 -21.17 23.52
N ARG A 324 21.47 -21.60 23.22
CA ARG A 324 22.18 -22.59 24.04
C ARG A 324 22.37 -22.13 25.48
N LYS A 325 22.70 -20.87 25.68
CA LYS A 325 22.89 -20.29 27.02
C LYS A 325 21.60 -20.32 27.84
N ILE A 326 20.49 -19.91 27.25
CA ILE A 326 19.21 -19.74 27.92
C ILE A 326 18.50 -21.07 28.13
N THR A 327 18.45 -21.94 27.11
CA THR A 327 17.72 -23.22 27.17
C THR A 327 18.61 -24.39 27.62
N GLY A 328 19.90 -24.32 27.30
CA GLY A 328 20.87 -25.42 27.48
C GLY A 328 20.78 -26.46 26.40
N ALA A 329 20.10 -26.22 25.29
CA ALA A 329 19.95 -27.10 24.16
C ALA A 329 20.41 -26.43 22.86
N GLU A 330 20.67 -27.25 21.83
CA GLU A 330 20.82 -26.75 20.47
C GLU A 330 19.51 -26.14 19.95
N PRO A 331 19.56 -25.17 19.01
CA PRO A 331 18.38 -24.67 18.31
C PRO A 331 17.55 -25.82 17.71
N GLY A 332 16.22 -25.68 17.77
CA GLY A 332 15.27 -26.70 17.33
C GLY A 332 14.76 -27.63 18.42
N PHE A 333 15.29 -27.53 19.65
CA PHE A 333 14.85 -28.31 20.81
C PHE A 333 14.28 -27.45 21.94
N THR A 334 14.02 -26.18 21.67
CA THR A 334 13.46 -25.23 22.62
C THR A 334 11.98 -25.53 22.86
N GLY A 335 11.53 -25.41 24.10
CA GLY A 335 10.14 -25.60 24.48
C GLY A 335 9.78 -24.87 25.78
N PRO A 336 8.47 -24.76 26.09
CA PRO A 336 7.97 -23.96 27.22
C PRO A 336 8.13 -24.64 28.58
N LYS A 337 8.59 -25.90 28.63
CA LYS A 337 8.72 -26.69 29.86
C LYS A 337 10.17 -26.77 30.31
N ASP A 338 10.40 -26.74 31.62
CA ASP A 338 11.72 -26.93 32.26
C ASP A 338 12.79 -25.91 31.78
N LEU A 339 12.38 -24.66 31.57
CA LEU A 339 13.27 -23.54 31.27
C LEU A 339 14.22 -23.26 32.44
N LYS A 340 15.48 -23.00 32.16
CA LYS A 340 16.52 -22.77 33.19
C LYS A 340 16.48 -21.37 33.80
N GLU A 341 15.95 -20.41 33.07
CA GLU A 341 15.82 -19.00 33.47
C GLU A 341 14.35 -18.59 33.43
N ASP A 342 14.03 -17.51 34.10
CA ASP A 342 12.69 -16.91 34.07
C ASP A 342 12.49 -16.21 32.71
N ILE A 343 12.07 -16.99 31.71
CA ILE A 343 11.83 -16.56 30.34
C ILE A 343 10.35 -16.28 30.17
N ARG A 344 10.01 -15.14 29.59
CA ARG A 344 8.65 -14.82 29.23
C ARG A 344 8.15 -15.76 28.12
N VAL A 345 7.13 -16.57 28.41
CA VAL A 345 6.52 -17.50 27.45
C VAL A 345 5.19 -16.94 26.99
N ILE A 346 5.00 -16.80 25.69
CA ILE A 346 3.75 -16.34 25.06
C ILE A 346 3.20 -17.49 24.22
N LEU A 347 1.96 -17.82 24.41
CA LEU A 347 1.26 -18.89 23.70
C LEU A 347 0.22 -18.27 22.78
N ASP A 348 0.22 -18.66 21.50
CA ASP A 348 -0.99 -18.46 20.69
C ASP A 348 -2.17 -19.19 21.33
N LYS A 349 -3.34 -18.57 21.33
CA LYS A 349 -4.55 -19.13 21.97
C LYS A 349 -4.88 -20.54 21.48
N SER A 350 -4.61 -20.85 20.22
CA SER A 350 -4.85 -22.18 19.64
C SER A 350 -4.08 -23.29 20.38
N ILE A 351 -2.88 -23.01 20.88
CA ILE A 351 -2.06 -23.97 21.65
C ILE A 351 -2.80 -24.48 22.89
N THR A 352 -3.63 -23.66 23.50
CA THR A 352 -4.39 -24.05 24.70
C THR A 352 -5.53 -25.04 24.41
N ARG A 353 -5.92 -25.18 23.12
CA ARG A 353 -7.02 -26.05 22.66
C ARG A 353 -6.51 -27.42 22.18
N TYR A 354 -5.24 -27.51 21.76
CA TYR A 354 -4.64 -28.78 21.37
C TYR A 354 -4.37 -29.66 22.58
N LYS A 355 -4.52 -30.96 22.37
CA LYS A 355 -4.16 -32.01 23.34
C LYS A 355 -2.98 -32.83 22.83
N ASN A 356 -2.18 -33.34 23.78
CA ASN A 356 -1.07 -34.26 23.51
C ASN A 356 -0.03 -33.70 22.52
N LEU A 357 0.34 -32.43 22.69
CA LEU A 357 1.32 -31.77 21.86
C LEU A 357 2.71 -32.39 22.00
N VAL A 358 3.51 -32.27 20.94
CA VAL A 358 4.97 -32.46 20.99
C VAL A 358 5.59 -31.08 21.17
N ILE A 359 6.44 -30.95 22.21
CA ILE A 359 7.17 -29.72 22.53
C ILE A 359 8.67 -30.00 22.66
N GLY A 360 9.51 -29.02 22.41
CA GLY A 360 10.94 -29.11 22.70
C GLY A 360 11.21 -29.40 24.19
N ALA A 361 12.22 -30.17 24.48
CA ALA A 361 12.54 -30.60 25.86
C ALA A 361 13.64 -29.75 26.51
N ASN A 362 14.12 -28.67 25.90
CA ASN A 362 15.29 -27.90 26.31
C ASN A 362 16.52 -28.79 26.56
N LYS A 363 16.60 -29.86 25.78
CA LYS A 363 17.66 -30.87 25.80
C LYS A 363 17.90 -31.32 24.36
N THR A 364 19.15 -31.20 23.91
CA THR A 364 19.52 -31.59 22.56
C THR A 364 19.08 -33.05 22.26
N ASP A 365 18.53 -33.26 21.05
CA ASP A 365 18.00 -34.52 20.56
C ASP A 365 16.83 -35.12 21.37
N HIS A 366 16.05 -34.28 22.05
CA HIS A 366 14.90 -34.75 22.83
C HIS A 366 13.68 -33.82 22.67
N HIS A 367 12.51 -34.43 22.64
CA HIS A 367 11.21 -33.77 22.74
C HIS A 367 10.35 -34.44 23.82
N TYR A 368 9.44 -33.67 24.39
CA TYR A 368 8.31 -34.22 25.15
C TYR A 368 7.16 -34.50 24.20
N ILE A 369 6.54 -35.66 24.31
CA ILE A 369 5.28 -36.01 23.65
C ILE A 369 4.15 -36.01 24.69
N ASN A 370 2.90 -35.84 24.22
CA ASN A 370 1.71 -35.78 25.06
C ASN A 370 1.71 -34.63 26.08
N ALA A 371 2.35 -33.51 25.73
CA ALA A 371 2.32 -32.32 26.58
C ALA A 371 0.96 -31.61 26.48
N ASN A 372 0.43 -31.19 27.62
CA ASN A 372 -0.86 -30.52 27.72
C ASN A 372 -0.72 -29.19 28.48
N TYR A 373 -1.40 -28.15 27.94
CA TYR A 373 -1.44 -26.83 28.56
C TYR A 373 -1.99 -26.92 30.00
N LYS A 374 -1.45 -26.11 30.90
CA LYS A 374 -1.72 -26.07 32.36
C LYS A 374 -1.24 -27.29 33.14
N ARG A 375 -1.16 -28.46 32.57
CA ARG A 375 -0.62 -29.64 33.25
C ARG A 375 0.91 -29.68 33.18
N ASP A 376 1.48 -29.45 32.02
CA ASP A 376 2.90 -29.64 31.73
C ASP A 376 3.66 -28.35 31.45
N PHE A 377 2.98 -27.34 30.92
CA PHE A 377 3.52 -26.02 30.63
C PHE A 377 2.46 -24.93 30.77
N ASP A 378 2.90 -23.68 30.91
CA ASP A 378 2.06 -22.49 31.03
C ASP A 378 2.72 -21.29 30.32
N GLY A 379 1.97 -20.22 30.11
CA GLY A 379 2.44 -18.98 29.51
C GLY A 379 1.33 -17.94 29.39
N GLU A 380 1.70 -16.74 28.95
CA GLU A 380 0.75 -15.68 28.62
C GLU A 380 0.01 -16.04 27.32
N ILE A 381 -1.29 -15.83 27.28
CA ILE A 381 -2.11 -16.16 26.09
C ILE A 381 -2.28 -14.92 25.23
N ALA A 382 -1.88 -15.00 23.98
CA ALA A 382 -2.21 -14.06 22.92
C ALA A 382 -3.38 -14.64 22.09
N GLU A 383 -4.37 -13.81 21.77
CA GLU A 383 -5.62 -14.24 21.11
C GLU A 383 -5.39 -14.74 19.68
N ASP A 384 -4.45 -14.13 18.97
CA ASP A 384 -4.14 -14.46 17.57
C ASP A 384 -2.71 -13.99 17.22
N LEU A 385 -1.82 -14.94 16.95
CA LEU A 385 -0.44 -14.70 16.52
C LEU A 385 -0.11 -15.38 15.19
N LEU A 386 -1.09 -15.97 14.50
CA LEU A 386 -0.84 -16.86 13.37
C LEU A 386 -1.00 -16.13 12.04
N THR A 387 -0.16 -16.52 11.08
CA THR A 387 -0.31 -16.14 9.67
C THR A 387 -1.36 -17.01 9.01
N ALA A 388 -2.31 -16.39 8.30
CA ALA A 388 -3.30 -17.07 7.48
C ALA A 388 -2.65 -17.73 6.27
N LYS A 389 -3.31 -18.74 5.70
CA LYS A 389 -2.90 -19.44 4.46
C LYS A 389 -4.05 -19.51 3.48
N GLU A 390 -3.73 -19.64 2.21
CA GLU A 390 -4.75 -19.95 1.18
C GLU A 390 -5.45 -21.27 1.52
N GLY A 391 -6.78 -21.29 1.43
CA GLY A 391 -7.61 -22.42 1.80
C GLY A 391 -7.99 -22.51 3.28
N ASP A 392 -7.46 -21.64 4.15
CA ASP A 392 -7.97 -21.52 5.51
C ASP A 392 -9.45 -21.09 5.48
N LEU A 393 -10.23 -21.53 6.45
CA LEU A 393 -11.60 -21.05 6.57
C LEU A 393 -11.65 -19.63 7.14
N SER A 394 -12.54 -18.80 6.60
CA SER A 394 -12.86 -17.49 7.16
C SER A 394 -13.20 -17.60 8.65
N GLN A 395 -13.07 -16.51 9.41
CA GLN A 395 -13.27 -16.52 10.87
C GLN A 395 -14.61 -17.12 11.31
N ASP A 396 -15.66 -17.01 10.47
CA ASP A 396 -16.97 -17.61 10.71
C ASP A 396 -17.09 -19.09 10.25
N GLY A 397 -16.01 -19.64 9.71
CA GLY A 397 -15.91 -21.05 9.29
C GLY A 397 -16.68 -21.42 8.02
N LYS A 398 -17.12 -20.44 7.21
CA LYS A 398 -18.05 -20.72 6.09
C LYS A 398 -17.41 -20.75 4.72
N GLU A 399 -16.39 -19.93 4.50
CA GLU A 399 -15.76 -19.76 3.20
C GLU A 399 -14.25 -19.94 3.28
N GLU A 400 -13.65 -20.48 2.24
CA GLU A 400 -12.19 -20.55 2.12
C GLU A 400 -11.60 -19.18 1.79
N LEU A 401 -10.48 -18.86 2.40
CA LEU A 401 -9.67 -17.69 2.10
C LEU A 401 -8.90 -17.90 0.80
N LYS A 402 -8.98 -16.94 -0.08
CA LYS A 402 -8.16 -16.81 -1.28
C LYS A 402 -7.11 -15.74 -1.09
N ILE A 403 -6.01 -15.88 -1.83
CA ILE A 403 -4.93 -14.89 -1.83
C ILE A 403 -4.96 -14.09 -3.15
N ALA A 404 -4.79 -12.79 -3.03
CA ALA A 404 -4.43 -11.90 -4.14
C ALA A 404 -3.25 -11.03 -3.70
N ARG A 405 -2.58 -10.41 -4.66
CA ARG A 405 -1.58 -9.38 -4.39
C ARG A 405 -2.13 -8.02 -4.77
N GLY A 406 -1.73 -6.99 -4.02
CA GLY A 406 -2.19 -5.65 -4.24
C GLY A 406 -1.13 -4.58 -3.99
N ILE A 407 -1.37 -3.43 -4.59
CA ILE A 407 -0.63 -2.19 -4.36
C ILE A 407 -1.50 -1.31 -3.49
N GLU A 408 -1.04 -0.97 -2.28
CA GLU A 408 -1.72 -0.05 -1.38
C GLU A 408 -1.75 1.36 -2.00
N VAL A 409 -2.89 1.78 -2.51
CA VAL A 409 -3.06 3.12 -3.14
C VAL A 409 -3.64 4.16 -2.19
N GLY A 410 -4.25 3.72 -1.09
CA GLY A 410 -4.77 4.60 -0.04
C GLY A 410 -5.02 3.86 1.25
N ASN A 411 -5.04 4.62 2.35
CA ASN A 411 -5.35 4.11 3.67
C ASN A 411 -6.14 5.13 4.49
N ILE A 412 -6.90 4.63 5.44
CA ILE A 412 -7.71 5.43 6.36
C ILE A 412 -7.61 4.86 7.77
N PHE A 413 -7.39 5.75 8.77
CA PHE A 413 -7.15 5.37 10.16
C PHE A 413 -8.06 6.15 11.11
N GLN A 414 -8.54 5.47 12.16
CA GLN A 414 -9.10 6.09 13.35
C GLN A 414 -8.01 6.24 14.39
N LEU A 415 -7.47 7.45 14.58
CA LEU A 415 -6.34 7.72 15.47
C LEU A 415 -6.74 7.91 16.96
N GLY A 416 -8.00 8.26 17.20
CA GLY A 416 -8.47 8.63 18.53
C GLY A 416 -7.82 9.92 19.06
N THR A 417 -7.34 9.89 20.31
CA THR A 417 -6.77 11.07 21.00
C THR A 417 -5.24 11.11 21.03
N LYS A 418 -4.56 10.11 20.46
CA LYS A 418 -3.10 9.94 20.57
C LYS A 418 -2.32 11.22 20.33
N TYR A 419 -2.60 11.91 19.22
CA TYR A 419 -1.86 13.13 18.83
C TYR A 419 -2.39 14.37 19.52
N SER A 420 -3.69 14.51 19.71
CA SER A 420 -4.28 15.66 20.39
C SER A 420 -3.87 15.71 21.86
N GLU A 421 -3.81 14.58 22.56
CA GLU A 421 -3.33 14.53 23.96
C GLU A 421 -1.82 14.82 24.04
N SER A 422 -1.00 14.15 23.21
CA SER A 422 0.46 14.32 23.27
C SER A 422 0.94 15.72 22.90
N LEU A 423 0.21 16.40 22.01
CA LEU A 423 0.50 17.78 21.59
C LEU A 423 -0.29 18.83 22.39
N GLU A 424 -1.11 18.41 23.37
CA GLU A 424 -1.94 19.28 24.19
C GLU A 424 -2.92 20.14 23.35
N ALA A 425 -3.53 19.52 22.34
CA ALA A 425 -4.52 20.15 21.48
C ALA A 425 -5.92 19.87 21.99
N TYR A 426 -6.59 20.88 22.53
CA TYR A 426 -7.88 20.78 23.21
C TYR A 426 -8.86 21.84 22.73
N PHE A 427 -10.14 21.50 22.81
CA PHE A 427 -11.26 22.42 22.60
C PHE A 427 -12.18 22.45 23.82
N LEU A 428 -13.05 23.46 23.90
CA LEU A 428 -14.08 23.55 24.92
C LEU A 428 -15.38 22.90 24.41
N ASP A 429 -15.91 21.93 25.15
CA ASP A 429 -17.20 21.34 24.89
C ASP A 429 -18.38 22.30 25.22
N GLU A 430 -19.62 21.87 25.03
CA GLU A 430 -20.83 22.65 25.30
C GLU A 430 -20.95 23.12 26.77
N ASN A 431 -20.31 22.42 27.70
CA ASN A 431 -20.28 22.72 29.12
C ASN A 431 -19.05 23.55 29.54
N GLY A 432 -18.22 23.97 28.60
CA GLY A 432 -16.98 24.70 28.84
C GLY A 432 -15.83 23.83 29.40
N LYS A 433 -15.93 22.51 29.29
CA LYS A 433 -14.89 21.59 29.71
C LYS A 433 -13.91 21.33 28.59
N GLN A 434 -12.61 21.36 28.88
CA GLN A 434 -11.56 20.97 27.92
C GLN A 434 -11.62 19.49 27.59
N LYS A 435 -11.57 19.19 26.27
CA LYS A 435 -11.48 17.84 25.71
C LYS A 435 -10.44 17.78 24.58
N PRO A 436 -9.71 16.69 24.44
CA PRO A 436 -8.85 16.47 23.28
C PRO A 436 -9.69 16.24 22.03
N PHE A 437 -9.19 16.64 20.87
CA PHE A 437 -9.82 16.29 19.59
C PHE A 437 -9.73 14.79 19.34
N ILE A 438 -10.80 14.21 18.81
CA ILE A 438 -10.78 12.84 18.27
C ILE A 438 -10.40 12.93 16.80
N MET A 439 -9.35 12.21 16.39
CA MET A 439 -8.71 12.41 15.10
C MET A 439 -8.81 11.18 14.20
N GLY A 440 -8.91 11.42 12.90
CA GLY A 440 -8.69 10.46 11.84
C GLY A 440 -7.57 10.90 10.91
N SER A 441 -6.93 9.95 10.21
CA SER A 441 -5.89 10.20 9.20
C SER A 441 -6.21 9.41 7.94
N TYR A 442 -6.04 10.04 6.76
CA TYR A 442 -6.53 9.51 5.49
C TYR A 442 -5.55 9.83 4.37
N GLY A 443 -4.84 8.82 3.84
CA GLY A 443 -3.79 8.96 2.84
C GLY A 443 -4.15 8.40 1.46
N ILE A 444 -3.79 9.10 0.38
CA ILE A 444 -3.80 8.60 -1.01
C ILE A 444 -2.41 8.81 -1.62
N GLY A 445 -1.79 7.73 -2.07
CA GLY A 445 -0.53 7.78 -2.81
C GLY A 445 -0.74 8.22 -4.26
N ILE A 446 -0.61 9.51 -4.56
CA ILE A 446 -0.83 10.06 -5.91
C ILE A 446 0.09 9.38 -6.94
N THR A 447 1.38 9.36 -6.66
CA THR A 447 2.37 8.75 -7.56
C THR A 447 2.27 7.23 -7.59
N ARG A 448 1.92 6.60 -6.47
CA ARG A 448 1.69 5.16 -6.39
C ARG A 448 0.47 4.73 -7.20
N SER A 449 -0.59 5.53 -7.21
CA SER A 449 -1.78 5.29 -8.04
C SER A 449 -1.45 5.24 -9.54
N ILE A 450 -0.45 6.00 -10.02
CA ILE A 450 0.01 5.92 -11.40
C ILE A 450 0.57 4.52 -11.71
N SER A 451 1.41 3.98 -10.82
CA SER A 451 1.95 2.62 -10.97
C SER A 451 0.83 1.58 -11.00
N ALA A 452 -0.13 1.68 -10.07
CA ALA A 452 -1.26 0.76 -10.00
C ALA A 452 -2.13 0.78 -11.27
N ILE A 453 -2.44 1.98 -11.79
CA ILE A 453 -3.18 2.13 -13.05
C ILE A 453 -2.46 1.41 -14.19
N ILE A 454 -1.14 1.57 -14.30
CA ILE A 454 -0.37 0.96 -15.37
C ILE A 454 -0.27 -0.55 -15.19
N GLU A 455 -0.05 -1.07 -13.97
CA GLU A 455 0.02 -2.52 -13.73
C GLU A 455 -1.28 -3.24 -14.10
N GLN A 456 -2.41 -2.54 -14.08
CA GLN A 456 -3.70 -3.07 -14.53
C GLN A 456 -4.02 -2.79 -16.00
N ASN A 457 -3.32 -1.85 -16.65
CA ASN A 457 -3.68 -1.32 -17.96
C ASN A 457 -2.47 -1.15 -18.87
N TYR A 458 -1.94 -2.25 -19.36
CA TYR A 458 -0.84 -2.26 -20.35
C TYR A 458 -0.93 -3.47 -21.29
N ASP A 459 -0.19 -3.42 -22.39
CA ASP A 459 0.10 -4.55 -23.27
C ASP A 459 1.58 -4.51 -23.72
N GLU A 460 1.96 -5.38 -24.65
CA GLU A 460 3.30 -5.46 -25.22
C GLU A 460 3.77 -4.18 -25.91
N ASN A 461 2.84 -3.32 -26.35
CA ASN A 461 3.13 -2.09 -27.07
C ASN A 461 3.29 -0.87 -26.14
N GLY A 462 2.73 -0.90 -24.93
CA GLY A 462 2.82 0.20 -23.99
C GLY A 462 1.62 0.32 -23.04
N ILE A 463 1.43 1.53 -22.52
CA ILE A 463 0.37 1.84 -21.56
C ILE A 463 -1.00 1.93 -22.24
N ILE A 464 -2.07 1.61 -21.52
CA ILE A 464 -3.46 1.79 -21.93
C ILE A 464 -4.15 2.70 -20.89
N TRP A 465 -4.03 4.02 -21.05
CA TRP A 465 -4.58 4.94 -20.05
C TRP A 465 -6.11 4.98 -20.05
N PRO A 466 -6.76 4.91 -18.87
CA PRO A 466 -8.14 5.38 -18.72
C PRO A 466 -8.25 6.86 -19.15
N THR A 467 -9.31 7.22 -19.85
CA THR A 467 -9.45 8.54 -20.49
C THR A 467 -9.31 9.70 -19.49
N LYS A 468 -9.83 9.55 -18.26
CA LYS A 468 -9.82 10.60 -17.23
C LYS A 468 -8.41 10.98 -16.78
N VAL A 469 -7.44 10.04 -16.83
CA VAL A 469 -6.07 10.25 -16.34
C VAL A 469 -5.02 10.28 -17.46
N ALA A 470 -5.39 9.96 -18.69
CA ALA A 470 -4.50 9.97 -19.82
C ALA A 470 -3.79 11.32 -20.00
N PRO A 471 -2.49 11.37 -20.31
CA PRO A 471 -1.75 12.63 -20.48
C PRO A 471 -2.33 13.52 -21.56
N PHE A 472 -2.88 12.92 -22.60
CA PHE A 472 -3.71 13.55 -23.65
C PHE A 472 -4.87 12.62 -23.98
N HIS A 473 -6.03 13.18 -24.30
CA HIS A 473 -7.21 12.41 -24.69
C HIS A 473 -7.06 11.81 -26.08
N ALA A 474 -6.47 12.58 -26.99
CA ALA A 474 -6.27 12.17 -28.38
C ALA A 474 -4.84 12.40 -28.87
N TRP A 475 -4.41 11.52 -29.78
CA TRP A 475 -3.12 11.62 -30.46
C TRP A 475 -3.31 11.63 -31.97
N ILE A 476 -2.83 12.68 -32.64
CA ILE A 476 -2.85 12.79 -34.11
C ILE A 476 -1.44 12.45 -34.61
N THR A 477 -1.34 11.46 -35.48
CA THR A 477 -0.08 11.10 -36.15
C THR A 477 -0.07 11.63 -37.57
N LEU A 478 0.72 12.67 -37.82
CA LEU A 478 1.03 13.16 -39.19
C LEU A 478 2.12 12.29 -39.76
N VAL A 479 1.77 11.37 -40.68
CA VAL A 479 2.70 10.36 -41.22
C VAL A 479 3.84 11.01 -42.01
N ASN A 480 3.54 11.98 -42.90
CA ASN A 480 4.55 12.65 -43.70
C ASN A 480 4.39 14.18 -43.64
N LYS A 481 5.22 14.83 -42.85
CA LYS A 481 5.23 16.30 -42.65
C LYS A 481 5.52 17.08 -43.96
N ASN A 482 6.17 16.47 -44.96
CA ASN A 482 6.52 17.13 -46.23
C ASN A 482 5.37 17.11 -47.23
N LYS A 483 4.27 16.40 -46.96
CA LYS A 483 3.09 16.38 -47.80
C LYS A 483 2.08 17.42 -47.29
N GLU A 484 1.79 18.41 -48.14
CA GLU A 484 0.96 19.54 -47.77
C GLU A 484 -0.49 19.15 -47.49
N ASP A 485 -1.06 18.19 -48.24
CA ASP A 485 -2.39 17.61 -48.01
C ASP A 485 -2.51 17.00 -46.63
N GLN A 486 -1.55 16.16 -46.21
CA GLN A 486 -1.53 15.57 -44.91
C GLN A 486 -1.37 16.59 -43.77
N LYS A 487 -0.49 17.59 -44.00
CA LYS A 487 -0.26 18.65 -43.00
C LYS A 487 -1.50 19.48 -42.77
N GLN A 488 -2.14 19.98 -43.86
CA GLN A 488 -3.36 20.79 -43.76
C GLN A 488 -4.51 20.00 -43.08
N LEU A 489 -4.66 18.71 -43.40
CA LEU A 489 -5.67 17.88 -42.81
C LEU A 489 -5.42 17.64 -41.33
N ALA A 490 -4.16 17.35 -40.94
CA ALA A 490 -3.78 17.14 -39.52
C ALA A 490 -4.00 18.42 -38.71
N GLU A 491 -3.67 19.61 -39.24
CA GLU A 491 -3.92 20.91 -38.62
C GLU A 491 -5.42 21.15 -38.42
N LYS A 492 -6.23 20.92 -39.46
CA LYS A 492 -7.69 21.04 -39.35
C LYS A 492 -8.28 20.17 -38.27
N ILE A 493 -7.85 18.90 -38.14
CA ILE A 493 -8.29 17.98 -37.11
C ILE A 493 -7.86 18.49 -35.73
N TYR A 494 -6.61 18.89 -35.61
CA TYR A 494 -6.03 19.40 -34.37
C TYR A 494 -6.79 20.62 -33.85
N GLU A 495 -7.04 21.62 -34.67
CA GLU A 495 -7.79 22.83 -34.32
C GLU A 495 -9.23 22.49 -33.90
N LYS A 496 -9.94 21.68 -34.70
CA LYS A 496 -11.32 21.29 -34.38
C LYS A 496 -11.44 20.56 -33.03
N LEU A 497 -10.49 19.69 -32.68
CA LEU A 497 -10.51 18.99 -31.39
C LEU A 497 -10.16 19.94 -30.23
N LEU A 498 -9.21 20.87 -30.43
CA LEU A 498 -8.91 21.90 -29.41
C LEU A 498 -10.08 22.82 -29.14
N ASP A 499 -10.83 23.25 -30.18
CA ASP A 499 -12.02 24.09 -30.03
C ASP A 499 -13.13 23.41 -29.20
N GLN A 500 -13.13 22.09 -29.13
CA GLN A 500 -14.03 21.31 -28.29
C GLN A 500 -13.47 21.04 -26.86
N GLY A 501 -12.35 21.68 -26.49
CA GLY A 501 -11.72 21.50 -25.18
C GLY A 501 -11.01 20.17 -24.99
N ILE A 502 -10.74 19.43 -26.08
CA ILE A 502 -10.04 18.13 -26.02
C ILE A 502 -8.55 18.36 -25.94
N GLU A 503 -7.90 17.68 -25.03
CA GLU A 503 -6.43 17.67 -24.92
C GLU A 503 -5.83 16.78 -26.00
N VAL A 504 -5.16 17.40 -26.96
CA VAL A 504 -4.63 16.72 -28.15
C VAL A 504 -3.12 16.87 -28.25
N MET A 505 -2.44 15.77 -28.56
CA MET A 505 -1.05 15.75 -29.03
C MET A 505 -1.04 15.57 -30.56
N LEU A 506 -0.35 16.49 -31.28
CA LEU A 506 -0.06 16.36 -32.71
C LEU A 506 1.40 15.96 -32.89
N ASP A 507 1.66 14.76 -33.42
CA ASP A 507 3.01 14.35 -33.78
C ASP A 507 3.36 14.87 -35.18
N ASP A 508 3.91 16.07 -35.20
CA ASP A 508 4.39 16.81 -36.36
C ASP A 508 5.92 16.72 -36.57
N ARG A 509 6.60 15.79 -35.89
CA ARG A 509 8.05 15.58 -35.98
C ARG A 509 8.46 15.13 -37.41
N LYS A 510 9.73 15.34 -37.74
CA LYS A 510 10.34 14.82 -38.98
C LYS A 510 10.94 13.42 -38.70
N GLU A 511 10.09 12.50 -38.27
CA GLU A 511 10.47 11.12 -37.96
C GLU A 511 9.82 10.12 -38.92
N ARG A 512 10.37 8.89 -38.98
CA ARG A 512 9.77 7.78 -39.73
C ARG A 512 8.46 7.36 -39.12
N ALA A 513 7.49 6.94 -39.93
CA ALA A 513 6.17 6.51 -39.45
C ALA A 513 6.23 5.45 -38.34
N GLY A 514 7.11 4.46 -38.48
CA GLY A 514 7.28 3.42 -37.45
C GLY A 514 7.71 3.96 -36.09
N VAL A 515 8.59 4.97 -36.04
CA VAL A 515 8.99 5.63 -34.78
C VAL A 515 7.80 6.35 -34.16
N LYS A 516 7.02 7.09 -34.97
CA LYS A 516 5.80 7.79 -34.48
C LYS A 516 4.76 6.85 -33.94
N PHE A 517 4.57 5.70 -34.59
CA PHE A 517 3.60 4.69 -34.13
C PHE A 517 4.05 4.04 -32.83
N ASN A 518 5.33 3.64 -32.72
CA ASN A 518 5.87 3.06 -31.51
C ASN A 518 5.79 4.04 -30.32
N ASP A 519 6.15 5.31 -30.50
CA ASP A 519 6.05 6.32 -29.45
C ASP A 519 4.60 6.56 -29.01
N ARG A 520 3.67 6.64 -29.98
CA ARG A 520 2.25 6.78 -29.73
C ARG A 520 1.69 5.61 -28.91
N ASP A 521 2.07 4.39 -29.29
CA ASP A 521 1.58 3.17 -28.64
C ASP A 521 2.17 3.02 -27.25
N LEU A 522 3.46 3.35 -27.08
CA LEU A 522 4.16 3.35 -25.80
C LEU A 522 3.55 4.36 -24.80
N VAL A 523 3.25 5.60 -25.25
CA VAL A 523 2.62 6.64 -24.42
C VAL A 523 1.19 6.29 -24.06
N GLY A 524 0.44 5.66 -24.97
CA GLY A 524 -0.84 5.03 -24.67
C GLY A 524 -2.06 5.96 -24.58
N CYS A 525 -2.08 7.07 -25.33
CA CYS A 525 -3.26 7.94 -25.39
C CYS A 525 -4.50 7.19 -25.91
N PRO A 526 -5.71 7.37 -25.32
CA PRO A 526 -6.88 6.55 -25.58
C PRO A 526 -7.38 6.57 -27.02
N TYR A 527 -7.41 7.76 -27.66
CA TYR A 527 -7.94 7.94 -29.01
C TYR A 527 -6.88 8.40 -29.98
N ARG A 528 -6.89 7.85 -31.17
CA ARG A 528 -5.84 8.04 -32.18
C ARG A 528 -6.41 8.35 -33.53
N ILE A 529 -5.84 9.34 -34.23
CA ILE A 529 -6.11 9.65 -35.62
C ILE A 529 -4.79 9.62 -36.37
N THR A 530 -4.71 8.80 -37.43
CA THR A 530 -3.56 8.75 -38.32
C THR A 530 -3.89 9.42 -39.65
N VAL A 531 -3.15 10.48 -39.99
CA VAL A 531 -3.26 11.19 -41.24
C VAL A 531 -2.18 10.69 -42.19
N GLY A 532 -2.59 9.82 -43.09
CA GLY A 532 -1.72 9.05 -43.99
C GLY A 532 -1.93 9.38 -45.48
N LYS A 533 -1.76 8.35 -46.29
CA LYS A 533 -1.77 8.47 -47.77
C LYS A 533 -3.10 8.90 -48.38
N ASP A 534 -4.22 8.60 -47.68
CA ASP A 534 -5.58 8.85 -48.16
C ASP A 534 -6.09 10.26 -47.76
N ALA A 535 -5.18 11.14 -47.26
CA ALA A 535 -5.48 12.49 -46.78
C ALA A 535 -6.04 13.41 -47.88
N SER A 536 -5.60 13.24 -49.14
CA SER A 536 -6.14 13.98 -50.30
C SER A 536 -7.63 13.74 -50.53
N ASP A 537 -8.12 12.57 -50.13
CA ASP A 537 -9.53 12.18 -50.25
C ASP A 537 -10.34 12.50 -48.97
N GLY A 538 -9.72 13.18 -47.98
CA GLY A 538 -10.31 13.51 -46.71
C GLY A 538 -10.52 12.30 -45.78
N ILE A 539 -9.81 11.19 -46.02
CA ILE A 539 -9.89 9.95 -45.29
C ILE A 539 -8.73 9.82 -44.28
N VAL A 540 -9.05 9.42 -43.08
CA VAL A 540 -8.11 9.16 -41.99
C VAL A 540 -8.33 7.77 -41.38
N GLU A 541 -7.36 7.28 -40.61
CA GLU A 541 -7.49 6.09 -39.82
C GLU A 541 -7.76 6.47 -38.34
N PHE A 542 -8.86 6.01 -37.78
CA PHE A 542 -9.19 6.14 -36.37
C PHE A 542 -8.90 4.82 -35.67
N SER A 543 -8.37 4.86 -34.44
CA SER A 543 -8.27 3.70 -33.56
C SER A 543 -8.37 4.10 -32.08
N LYS A 544 -8.79 3.15 -31.25
CA LYS A 544 -8.66 3.23 -29.80
C LYS A 544 -7.38 2.50 -29.37
N ARG A 545 -6.79 2.94 -28.27
CA ARG A 545 -5.61 2.27 -27.71
C ARG A 545 -5.96 0.88 -27.14
N SER A 546 -7.15 0.71 -26.63
CA SER A 546 -7.59 -0.52 -25.95
C SER A 546 -7.82 -1.72 -26.90
N ASP A 547 -8.22 -1.48 -28.14
CA ASP A 547 -8.55 -2.53 -29.11
C ASP A 547 -7.61 -2.58 -30.32
N MET A 548 -6.85 -1.51 -30.57
CA MET A 548 -5.90 -1.37 -31.69
C MET A 548 -6.53 -1.53 -33.08
N GLU A 549 -7.87 -1.60 -33.19
CA GLU A 549 -8.56 -1.71 -34.46
C GLU A 549 -8.48 -0.41 -35.25
N ASN A 550 -7.93 -0.48 -36.47
CA ASN A 550 -7.81 0.68 -37.37
C ASN A 550 -9.00 0.77 -38.31
N LEU A 551 -9.81 1.81 -38.14
CA LEU A 551 -11.00 2.08 -38.95
C LEU A 551 -10.74 3.25 -39.90
N LYS A 552 -10.86 3.02 -41.22
CA LYS A 552 -10.85 4.11 -42.19
C LYS A 552 -12.20 4.79 -42.25
N MET A 553 -12.22 6.12 -42.15
CA MET A 553 -13.43 6.92 -42.20
C MET A 553 -13.14 8.35 -42.69
N SER A 554 -14.19 9.09 -42.96
CA SER A 554 -14.02 10.51 -43.30
C SER A 554 -13.48 11.29 -42.08
N THR A 555 -12.81 12.39 -42.34
CA THR A 555 -12.26 13.26 -41.31
C THR A 555 -13.31 13.76 -40.31
N ASP A 556 -14.48 14.15 -40.82
CA ASP A 556 -15.53 14.69 -39.94
C ASP A 556 -16.14 13.59 -39.05
N GLU A 557 -16.34 12.37 -39.57
CA GLU A 557 -16.74 11.20 -38.76
C GLU A 557 -15.72 10.86 -37.68
N ALA A 558 -14.41 10.88 -38.02
CA ALA A 558 -13.35 10.60 -37.05
C ALA A 558 -13.33 11.62 -35.91
N ILE A 559 -13.47 12.91 -36.22
CA ILE A 559 -13.54 14.00 -35.24
C ILE A 559 -14.75 13.81 -34.33
N GLU A 560 -15.94 13.58 -34.91
CA GLU A 560 -17.17 13.39 -34.12
C GLU A 560 -17.08 12.17 -33.21
N LYS A 561 -16.52 11.07 -33.73
CA LYS A 561 -16.32 9.83 -32.98
C LYS A 561 -15.36 10.04 -31.79
N VAL A 562 -14.24 10.76 -31.98
CA VAL A 562 -13.31 11.11 -30.89
C VAL A 562 -14.03 11.96 -29.83
N ILE A 563 -14.72 13.03 -30.26
CA ILE A 563 -15.42 13.95 -29.33
C ILE A 563 -16.47 13.19 -28.50
N THR A 564 -17.31 12.41 -29.17
CA THR A 564 -18.40 11.68 -28.51
C THR A 564 -17.85 10.62 -27.54
N SER A 565 -16.81 9.88 -27.98
CA SER A 565 -16.21 8.85 -27.14
C SER A 565 -15.57 9.44 -25.88
N ILE A 566 -14.81 10.53 -26.02
CA ILE A 566 -14.16 11.19 -24.87
C ILE A 566 -15.23 11.76 -23.90
N LYS A 567 -16.26 12.42 -24.42
CA LYS A 567 -17.35 12.94 -23.58
C LYS A 567 -18.03 11.81 -22.78
N ASN A 568 -18.31 10.69 -23.43
CA ASN A 568 -18.92 9.53 -22.76
C ASN A 568 -18.01 8.95 -21.67
N ASP A 569 -16.69 8.83 -21.93
CA ASP A 569 -15.74 8.30 -20.94
C ASP A 569 -15.52 9.23 -19.75
N LEU A 570 -15.55 10.55 -19.98
CA LEU A 570 -15.41 11.54 -18.91
C LEU A 570 -16.67 11.65 -18.04
N CYS A 571 -17.84 11.25 -18.55
CA CYS A 571 -19.11 11.25 -17.82
C CYS A 571 -19.37 9.98 -17.00
N LYS A 572 -18.67 8.90 -17.30
CA LYS A 572 -18.68 7.67 -16.49
C LYS A 572 -17.92 7.88 -15.18
#